data_60e69e127e0e654753cedb7950be699f
#
_entry.id   60e69e127e0e654753cedb7950be699f
#
_cell.length_a   1.000
_cell.length_b   1.000
_cell.length_c   1.000
_cell.angle_alpha   90.00
_cell.angle_beta   90.00
_cell.angle_gamma   90.00
#
_symmetry.space_group_name_H-M   'P 1'
#
loop_
_entity.id
_entity.type
_entity.pdbx_description
1 polymer ?
#
loop_
_entity_poly.entity_id
_entity_poly.type
_entity_poly.pdbx_seq_one_letter_code
_entity_poly.pdbx_strand_id
1 'polypeptide(L)'
;AAAAGFTVKNENIQQLSERLKTLAHEKLSHLDLKPTMLADMEIPLSDLSPDLLEYLGWMQPTGYGNPQASFVSRNLKPTQYRTVGRDHSHLKISVTDGYTTFDGIAFRLGTWANQMPQRIDLLYHFELNEFNGKKRLQLNIKDIRASEYLRFQAQIQLINKAIFDQGPNCFE
;
A
#
# COMPACT_ATOMS: atom_id res chain seq x y z
N ALA A 1 10.76 22.89 10.18
CA ALA A 1 12.17 22.46 10.13
C ALA A 1 12.23 20.93 10.11
N ALA A 2 13.02 20.36 9.20
CA ALA A 2 13.12 18.89 9.04
C ALA A 2 14.16 18.27 9.99
N ALA A 3 15.04 19.04 10.59
CA ALA A 3 16.05 18.58 11.53
C ALA A 3 16.46 19.69 12.50
N ALA A 4 16.90 19.29 13.69
CA ALA A 4 17.52 20.15 14.67
C ALA A 4 18.74 19.42 15.25
N GLY A 5 19.81 20.17 15.54
CA GLY A 5 21.03 19.65 16.14
C GLY A 5 21.43 20.49 17.35
N PHE A 6 22.07 19.86 18.32
CA PHE A 6 22.60 20.51 19.50
C PHE A 6 23.81 19.75 20.02
N THR A 7 24.61 20.39 20.87
CA THR A 7 25.75 19.79 21.54
C THR A 7 25.42 19.57 23.00
N VAL A 8 25.76 18.38 23.53
CA VAL A 8 25.54 18.01 24.92
C VAL A 8 26.79 17.31 25.46
N LYS A 9 27.13 17.54 26.75
CA LYS A 9 28.20 16.82 27.42
C LYS A 9 27.80 15.37 27.60
N ASN A 10 28.78 14.44 27.48
CA ASN A 10 28.56 12.99 27.57
C ASN A 10 27.82 12.59 28.88
N GLU A 11 28.15 13.20 30.00
CA GLU A 11 27.51 13.00 31.31
C GLU A 11 25.99 13.28 31.32
N ASN A 12 25.52 14.13 30.43
CA ASN A 12 24.11 14.56 30.34
C ASN A 12 23.28 13.82 29.29
N ILE A 13 23.89 12.91 28.51
CA ILE A 13 23.20 12.22 27.40
C ILE A 13 22.00 11.43 27.90
N GLN A 14 22.17 10.67 29.00
CA GLN A 14 21.11 9.85 29.56
C GLN A 14 19.95 10.70 30.06
N GLN A 15 20.23 11.74 30.83
CA GLN A 15 19.23 12.65 31.35
C GLN A 15 18.45 13.35 30.22
N LEU A 16 19.18 13.79 29.18
CA LEU A 16 18.56 14.38 27.99
C LEU A 16 17.64 13.40 27.27
N SER A 17 18.11 12.14 27.08
CA SER A 17 17.30 11.09 26.47
C SER A 17 15.97 10.86 27.21
N GLU A 18 16.02 10.76 28.55
CA GLU A 18 14.83 10.60 29.39
C GLU A 18 13.87 11.79 29.26
N ARG A 19 14.39 13.01 29.30
CA ARG A 19 13.58 14.23 29.14
C ARG A 19 12.93 14.32 27.76
N LEU A 20 13.66 13.95 26.69
CA LEU A 20 13.11 13.92 25.32
C LEU A 20 12.01 12.89 25.18
N LYS A 21 12.17 11.67 25.76
CA LYS A 21 11.13 10.64 25.76
C LYS A 21 9.87 11.10 26.49
N THR A 22 10.01 11.70 27.67
CA THR A 22 8.89 12.22 28.43
C THR A 22 8.15 13.31 27.64
N LEU A 23 8.88 14.29 27.10
CA LEU A 23 8.30 15.34 26.28
C LEU A 23 7.62 14.81 25.02
N ALA A 24 8.23 13.84 24.35
CA ALA A 24 7.64 13.19 23.18
C ALA A 24 6.34 12.49 23.57
N HIS A 25 6.31 11.74 24.67
CA HIS A 25 5.11 11.10 25.16
C HIS A 25 3.99 12.10 25.47
N GLU A 26 4.29 13.18 26.21
CA GLU A 26 3.32 14.23 26.51
C GLU A 26 2.76 14.92 25.26
N LYS A 27 3.62 15.21 24.28
CA LYS A 27 3.23 15.97 23.09
C LYS A 27 2.60 15.12 21.98
N LEU A 28 2.94 13.82 21.90
CA LEU A 28 2.60 12.97 20.76
C LEU A 28 1.62 11.86 21.10
N SER A 29 1.35 11.57 22.39
CA SER A 29 0.48 10.46 22.82
C SER A 29 -0.97 10.57 22.29
N HIS A 30 -1.42 11.79 21.97
CA HIS A 30 -2.76 12.03 21.42
C HIS A 30 -2.80 12.06 19.88
N LEU A 31 -1.64 11.94 19.20
CA LEU A 31 -1.55 11.95 17.75
C LEU A 31 -1.50 10.52 17.22
N ASP A 32 -2.20 10.24 16.12
CA ASP A 32 -1.99 9.02 15.36
C ASP A 32 -0.72 9.19 14.50
N LEU A 33 0.39 8.61 14.99
CA LEU A 33 1.70 8.70 14.35
C LEU A 33 1.93 7.63 13.28
N LYS A 34 0.87 6.88 12.90
CA LYS A 34 1.01 5.91 11.82
C LYS A 34 1.36 6.63 10.52
N PRO A 35 2.40 6.18 9.82
CA PRO A 35 2.73 6.75 8.51
C PRO A 35 1.53 6.57 7.57
N THR A 36 1.08 7.67 6.97
CA THR A 36 0.06 7.65 5.94
C THR A 36 0.73 7.69 4.57
N MET A 37 0.26 6.85 3.66
CA MET A 37 0.65 6.91 2.25
C MET A 37 -0.55 7.40 1.45
N LEU A 38 -0.32 8.39 0.61
CA LEU A 38 -1.34 8.93 -0.28
C LEU A 38 -1.28 8.20 -1.60
N ALA A 39 -2.44 7.87 -2.15
CA ALA A 39 -2.58 7.42 -3.53
C ALA A 39 -3.18 8.56 -4.35
N ASP A 40 -2.68 8.76 -5.56
CA ASP A 40 -3.20 9.78 -6.46
C ASP A 40 -4.52 9.32 -7.09
N MET A 41 -4.65 8.01 -7.35
CA MET A 41 -5.85 7.46 -7.97
C MET A 41 -6.09 5.99 -7.58
N GLU A 42 -7.37 5.63 -7.44
CA GLU A 42 -7.80 4.23 -7.44
C GLU A 42 -8.12 3.80 -8.88
N ILE A 43 -7.55 2.69 -9.34
CA ILE A 43 -7.62 2.23 -10.72
C ILE A 43 -7.75 0.70 -10.79
N PRO A 44 -8.63 0.13 -11.63
CA PRO A 44 -8.65 -1.31 -11.88
C PRO A 44 -7.41 -1.75 -12.68
N LEU A 45 -7.01 -3.00 -12.55
CA LEU A 45 -5.85 -3.52 -13.29
C LEU A 45 -6.03 -3.47 -14.81
N SER A 46 -7.28 -3.53 -15.29
CA SER A 46 -7.62 -3.44 -16.72
C SER A 46 -7.19 -2.14 -17.39
N ASP A 47 -7.09 -1.06 -16.61
CA ASP A 47 -6.75 0.27 -17.14
C ASP A 47 -5.25 0.53 -17.16
N LEU A 48 -4.45 -0.40 -16.60
CA LEU A 48 -3.00 -0.35 -16.64
C LEU A 48 -2.50 -0.76 -18.04
N SER A 49 -2.30 0.20 -18.89
CA SER A 49 -1.93 0.02 -20.31
C SER A 49 -0.56 0.65 -20.62
N PRO A 50 0.07 0.29 -21.76
CA PRO A 50 1.25 1.00 -22.24
C PRO A 50 1.00 2.49 -22.46
N ASP A 51 -0.21 2.87 -22.89
CA ASP A 51 -0.57 4.28 -23.13
C ASP A 51 -0.55 5.08 -21.82
N LEU A 52 -1.03 4.47 -20.71
CA LEU A 52 -0.92 5.10 -19.40
C LEU A 52 0.54 5.41 -19.05
N LEU A 53 1.48 4.52 -19.36
CA LEU A 53 2.91 4.79 -19.12
C LEU A 53 3.43 5.96 -19.97
N GLU A 54 2.96 6.12 -21.19
CA GLU A 54 3.33 7.26 -22.02
C GLU A 54 2.87 8.57 -21.37
N TYR A 55 1.61 8.65 -20.89
CA TYR A 55 1.09 9.83 -20.18
C TYR A 55 1.85 10.09 -18.88
N LEU A 56 2.19 9.06 -18.11
CA LEU A 56 3.03 9.20 -16.93
C LEU A 56 4.44 9.71 -17.28
N GLY A 57 4.94 9.36 -18.45
CA GLY A 57 6.20 9.88 -18.97
C GLY A 57 6.19 11.41 -19.19
N TRP A 58 5.06 12.00 -19.53
CA TRP A 58 4.93 13.45 -19.69
C TRP A 58 5.03 14.23 -18.36
N MET A 59 4.82 13.55 -17.24
CA MET A 59 4.97 14.13 -15.90
C MET A 59 6.44 14.21 -15.45
N GLN A 60 7.38 13.67 -16.22
CA GLN A 60 8.81 13.70 -15.91
C GLN A 60 9.41 15.12 -16.06
N PRO A 61 10.44 15.49 -15.27
CA PRO A 61 11.09 14.66 -14.26
C PRO A 61 10.32 14.63 -12.95
N THR A 62 10.22 13.45 -12.34
CA THR A 62 9.66 13.28 -11.01
C THR A 62 10.73 13.44 -9.93
N GLY A 63 10.34 13.91 -8.71
CA GLY A 63 11.24 14.14 -7.59
C GLY A 63 10.60 14.91 -6.45
N TYR A 64 11.40 15.67 -5.71
CA TYR A 64 10.89 16.51 -4.63
C TYR A 64 9.96 17.61 -5.18
N GLY A 65 8.72 17.64 -4.68
CA GLY A 65 7.68 18.58 -5.16
C GLY A 65 6.88 18.10 -6.38
N ASN A 66 7.35 17.04 -7.07
CA ASN A 66 6.63 16.36 -8.16
C ASN A 66 6.82 14.84 -8.02
N PRO A 67 6.16 14.17 -7.05
CA PRO A 67 6.36 12.74 -6.82
C PRO A 67 5.84 11.92 -8.00
N GLN A 68 6.39 10.71 -8.15
CA GLN A 68 5.87 9.75 -9.10
C GLN A 68 4.43 9.37 -8.75
N ALA A 69 3.55 9.29 -9.76
CA ALA A 69 2.15 8.91 -9.56
C ALA A 69 2.02 7.54 -8.87
N SER A 70 1.15 7.49 -7.88
CA SER A 70 0.86 6.32 -7.07
C SER A 70 -0.58 5.89 -7.23
N PHE A 71 -0.79 4.59 -7.43
CA PHE A 71 -2.09 4.01 -7.72
C PHE A 71 -2.48 3.01 -6.64
N VAL A 72 -3.79 2.89 -6.40
CA VAL A 72 -4.38 1.82 -5.60
C VAL A 72 -5.26 0.95 -6.48
N SER A 73 -5.08 -0.37 -6.39
CA SER A 73 -6.04 -1.35 -6.89
C SER A 73 -6.50 -2.24 -5.74
N ARG A 74 -7.81 -2.46 -5.66
CA ARG A 74 -8.42 -3.16 -4.53
C ARG A 74 -8.91 -4.55 -4.90
N ASN A 75 -9.11 -5.37 -3.86
CA ASN A 75 -9.72 -6.69 -3.95
C ASN A 75 -9.02 -7.64 -4.93
N LEU A 76 -7.70 -7.52 -5.04
CA LEU A 76 -6.89 -8.34 -5.92
C LEU A 76 -6.65 -9.72 -5.30
N LYS A 77 -6.62 -10.76 -6.12
CA LYS A 77 -6.25 -12.12 -5.71
C LYS A 77 -4.76 -12.34 -5.99
N PRO A 78 -3.94 -12.62 -4.97
CA PRO A 78 -2.58 -13.13 -5.17
C PRO A 78 -2.64 -14.51 -5.83
N THR A 79 -1.90 -14.71 -6.92
CA THR A 79 -1.86 -15.98 -7.65
C THR A 79 -0.55 -16.73 -7.45
N GLN A 80 0.56 -16.00 -7.47
CA GLN A 80 1.89 -16.51 -7.21
C GLN A 80 2.66 -15.49 -6.38
N TYR A 81 3.37 -15.96 -5.37
CA TYR A 81 4.24 -15.08 -4.58
C TYR A 81 5.41 -15.86 -3.97
N ARG A 82 6.54 -15.19 -3.85
CA ARG A 82 7.75 -15.72 -3.22
C ARG A 82 8.65 -14.61 -2.75
N THR A 83 9.46 -14.91 -1.76
CA THR A 83 10.55 -14.01 -1.35
C THR A 83 11.70 -14.03 -2.34
N VAL A 84 12.33 -12.88 -2.55
CA VAL A 84 13.49 -12.70 -3.42
C VAL A 84 14.51 -11.79 -2.74
N GLY A 85 15.73 -11.72 -3.32
CA GLY A 85 16.86 -11.01 -2.74
C GLY A 85 17.74 -11.94 -1.92
N ARG A 86 18.97 -11.49 -1.59
CA ARG A 86 19.96 -12.31 -0.87
C ARG A 86 19.47 -12.69 0.54
N ASP A 87 18.73 -11.81 1.18
CA ASP A 87 18.19 -11.92 2.55
C ASP A 87 16.69 -12.27 2.59
N HIS A 88 16.10 -12.62 1.43
CA HIS A 88 14.66 -12.88 1.29
C HIS A 88 13.76 -11.72 1.77
N SER A 89 14.29 -10.50 1.81
CA SER A 89 13.56 -9.31 2.32
C SER A 89 12.52 -8.74 1.36
N HIS A 90 12.56 -9.12 0.07
CA HIS A 90 11.65 -8.59 -0.93
C HIS A 90 10.61 -9.63 -1.32
N LEU A 91 9.43 -9.17 -1.74
CA LEU A 91 8.36 -10.02 -2.24
C LEU A 91 8.20 -9.84 -3.74
N LYS A 92 8.27 -10.92 -4.51
CA LYS A 92 7.79 -10.99 -5.88
C LYS A 92 6.42 -11.62 -5.87
N ILE A 93 5.45 -10.99 -6.53
CA ILE A 93 4.05 -11.39 -6.49
C ILE A 93 3.40 -11.20 -7.85
N SER A 94 2.49 -12.11 -8.22
CA SER A 94 1.55 -11.92 -9.33
C SER A 94 0.14 -11.78 -8.76
N VAL A 95 -0.61 -10.78 -9.22
CA VAL A 95 -1.96 -10.47 -8.75
C VAL A 95 -2.94 -10.35 -9.90
N THR A 96 -4.19 -10.69 -9.65
CA THR A 96 -5.26 -10.59 -10.64
C THR A 96 -6.55 -10.03 -10.02
N ASP A 97 -7.32 -9.31 -10.83
CA ASP A 97 -8.71 -8.92 -10.55
C ASP A 97 -9.73 -9.94 -11.05
N GLY A 98 -9.26 -11.02 -11.73
CA GLY A 98 -10.06 -12.05 -12.38
C GLY A 98 -10.02 -11.98 -13.91
N TYR A 99 -9.63 -10.85 -14.47
CA TYR A 99 -9.53 -10.62 -15.93
C TYR A 99 -8.09 -10.33 -16.35
N THR A 100 -7.42 -9.48 -15.62
CA THR A 100 -6.06 -9.05 -15.91
C THR A 100 -5.11 -9.52 -14.81
N THR A 101 -3.87 -9.84 -15.18
CA THR A 101 -2.83 -10.27 -14.24
C THR A 101 -1.58 -9.42 -14.44
N PHE A 102 -1.02 -8.91 -13.33
CA PHE A 102 0.23 -8.20 -13.30
C PHE A 102 1.23 -8.83 -12.35
N ASP A 103 2.50 -8.80 -12.77
CA ASP A 103 3.63 -9.07 -11.88
C ASP A 103 4.01 -7.82 -11.11
N GLY A 104 4.40 -8.00 -9.86
CA GLY A 104 4.84 -6.93 -8.98
C GLY A 104 6.07 -7.30 -8.16
N ILE A 105 6.80 -6.28 -7.76
CA ILE A 105 7.90 -6.35 -6.80
C ILE A 105 7.60 -5.43 -5.62
N ALA A 106 7.73 -5.95 -4.41
CA ALA A 106 7.56 -5.20 -3.18
C ALA A 106 8.85 -5.26 -2.37
N PHE A 107 9.60 -4.17 -2.39
CA PHE A 107 10.87 -4.09 -1.67
C PHE A 107 10.64 -4.01 -0.17
N ARG A 108 11.38 -4.83 0.60
CA ARG A 108 11.32 -4.94 2.08
C ARG A 108 9.98 -5.44 2.63
N LEU A 109 9.13 -6.01 1.78
CA LEU A 109 7.84 -6.58 2.18
C LEU A 109 7.82 -8.12 2.08
N GLY A 110 8.98 -8.77 2.17
CA GLY A 110 9.12 -10.23 2.08
C GLY A 110 8.32 -11.00 3.14
N THR A 111 8.09 -10.41 4.31
CA THR A 111 7.31 -11.02 5.40
C THR A 111 5.87 -11.35 5.01
N TRP A 112 5.30 -10.65 4.03
CA TRP A 112 3.97 -10.93 3.52
C TRP A 112 3.83 -12.33 2.90
N ALA A 113 4.92 -12.94 2.42
CA ALA A 113 4.88 -14.30 1.89
C ALA A 113 4.43 -15.34 2.92
N ASN A 114 4.63 -15.08 4.23
CA ASN A 114 4.29 -16.02 5.31
C ASN A 114 2.81 -15.96 5.72
N GLN A 115 2.10 -14.88 5.39
CA GLN A 115 0.73 -14.63 5.84
C GLN A 115 -0.09 -13.90 4.77
N MET A 116 0.03 -14.33 3.51
CA MET A 116 -0.66 -13.69 2.39
C MET A 116 -2.18 -13.89 2.48
N PRO A 117 -2.98 -12.80 2.57
CA PRO A 117 -4.43 -12.88 2.57
C PRO A 117 -4.98 -13.37 1.22
N GLN A 118 -6.21 -13.90 1.22
CA GLN A 118 -6.90 -14.32 -0.01
C GLN A 118 -7.18 -13.16 -0.97
N ARG A 119 -7.40 -11.98 -0.42
CA ARG A 119 -7.64 -10.73 -1.15
C ARG A 119 -6.84 -9.61 -0.53
N ILE A 120 -6.23 -8.80 -1.38
CA ILE A 120 -5.35 -7.71 -0.98
C ILE A 120 -5.67 -6.43 -1.75
N ASP A 121 -5.37 -5.30 -1.14
CA ASP A 121 -5.31 -4.00 -1.77
C ASP A 121 -3.83 -3.62 -1.91
N LEU A 122 -3.45 -3.08 -3.06
CA LEU A 122 -2.08 -2.70 -3.36
C LEU A 122 -1.98 -1.20 -3.60
N LEU A 123 -0.98 -0.57 -2.98
CA LEU A 123 -0.48 0.74 -3.37
C LEU A 123 0.83 0.53 -4.16
N TYR A 124 0.94 1.13 -5.34
CA TYR A 124 2.07 0.88 -6.22
C TYR A 124 2.34 2.06 -7.18
N HIS A 125 3.56 2.10 -7.72
CA HIS A 125 3.86 2.81 -8.95
C HIS A 125 3.79 1.84 -10.12
N PHE A 126 3.21 2.28 -11.22
CA PHE A 126 3.18 1.52 -12.46
C PHE A 126 4.40 1.88 -13.31
N GLU A 127 5.18 0.88 -13.73
CA GLU A 127 6.46 1.09 -14.38
C GLU A 127 6.75 0.05 -15.45
N LEU A 128 7.67 0.38 -16.35
CA LEU A 128 8.26 -0.54 -17.30
C LEU A 128 9.56 -1.09 -16.70
N ASN A 129 9.58 -2.37 -16.37
CA ASN A 129 10.78 -3.05 -15.94
C ASN A 129 11.54 -3.61 -17.14
N GLU A 130 12.83 -3.30 -17.26
CA GLU A 130 13.71 -3.85 -18.27
C GLU A 130 14.72 -4.78 -17.58
N PHE A 131 14.62 -6.07 -17.92
CA PHE A 131 15.53 -7.07 -17.41
C PHE A 131 15.97 -8.04 -18.52
N ASN A 132 17.27 -8.21 -18.70
CA ASN A 132 17.87 -9.02 -19.77
C ASN A 132 17.33 -8.69 -21.16
N GLY A 133 17.17 -7.39 -21.48
CA GLY A 133 16.67 -6.89 -22.75
C GLY A 133 15.16 -7.10 -22.97
N LYS A 134 14.43 -7.65 -22.00
CA LYS A 134 12.98 -7.80 -22.06
C LYS A 134 12.30 -6.72 -21.23
N LYS A 135 11.39 -6.00 -21.89
CA LYS A 135 10.55 -4.97 -21.25
C LYS A 135 9.22 -5.57 -20.83
N ARG A 136 8.83 -5.36 -19.58
CA ARG A 136 7.55 -5.82 -19.04
C ARG A 136 6.93 -4.75 -18.16
N LEU A 137 5.63 -4.60 -18.28
CA LEU A 137 4.84 -3.80 -17.36
C LEU A 137 4.87 -4.46 -15.97
N GLN A 138 5.12 -3.67 -14.94
CA GLN A 138 5.31 -4.17 -13.58
C GLN A 138 4.72 -3.21 -12.56
N LEU A 139 4.23 -3.76 -11.45
CA LEU A 139 3.82 -3.00 -10.28
C LEU A 139 5.01 -2.90 -9.31
N ASN A 140 5.51 -1.68 -9.07
CA ASN A 140 6.48 -1.41 -8.01
C ASN A 140 5.69 -1.11 -6.72
N ILE A 141 5.42 -2.16 -5.95
CA ILE A 141 4.50 -2.15 -4.81
C ILE A 141 5.15 -1.43 -3.63
N LYS A 142 4.43 -0.47 -3.06
CA LYS A 142 4.85 0.36 -1.92
C LYS A 142 4.18 -0.07 -0.62
N ASP A 143 2.93 -0.54 -0.70
CA ASP A 143 2.20 -1.06 0.46
C ASP A 143 1.24 -2.18 0.04
N ILE A 144 0.96 -3.07 0.99
CA ILE A 144 0.02 -4.19 0.85
C ILE A 144 -0.90 -4.16 2.06
N ARG A 145 -2.20 -4.33 1.84
CA ARG A 145 -3.20 -4.49 2.90
C ARG A 145 -4.10 -5.66 2.61
N ALA A 146 -4.58 -6.32 3.65
CA ALA A 146 -5.69 -7.25 3.51
C ALA A 146 -6.92 -6.47 3.05
N SER A 147 -7.59 -6.94 1.99
CA SER A 147 -8.76 -6.24 1.48
C SER A 147 -9.96 -6.40 2.41
N GLU A 148 -10.57 -5.28 2.79
CA GLU A 148 -11.81 -5.26 3.57
C GLU A 148 -13.07 -5.50 2.73
N TYR A 149 -12.91 -5.62 1.41
CA TYR A 149 -14.02 -5.77 0.47
C TYR A 149 -14.95 -6.93 0.85
N LEU A 150 -14.42 -8.05 1.30
CA LEU A 150 -15.22 -9.19 1.74
C LEU A 150 -16.01 -8.90 3.03
N ARG A 151 -15.49 -8.07 3.93
CA ARG A 151 -16.24 -7.61 5.12
C ARG A 151 -17.43 -6.75 4.71
N PHE A 152 -17.24 -5.81 3.80
CA PHE A 152 -18.31 -4.96 3.26
C PHE A 152 -19.37 -5.78 2.53
N GLN A 153 -19.00 -6.72 1.69
CA GLN A 153 -19.93 -7.60 0.99
C GLN A 153 -20.76 -8.46 1.97
N ALA A 154 -20.12 -9.02 2.98
CA ALA A 154 -20.82 -9.79 4.02
C ALA A 154 -21.80 -8.91 4.82
N GLN A 155 -21.43 -7.66 5.15
CA GLN A 155 -22.33 -6.71 5.80
C GLN A 155 -23.50 -6.32 4.92
N ILE A 156 -23.29 -6.05 3.63
CA ILE A 156 -24.36 -5.76 2.67
C ILE A 156 -25.31 -6.95 2.53
N GLN A 157 -24.79 -8.19 2.47
CA GLN A 157 -25.62 -9.38 2.42
C GLN A 157 -26.47 -9.57 3.69
N LEU A 158 -25.89 -9.30 4.88
CA LEU A 158 -26.62 -9.34 6.14
C LEU A 158 -27.73 -8.27 6.21
N ILE A 159 -27.43 -7.06 5.76
CA ILE A 159 -28.42 -5.96 5.70
C ILE A 159 -29.52 -6.31 4.71
N ASN A 160 -29.19 -6.76 3.50
CA ASN A 160 -30.20 -7.15 2.51
C ASN A 160 -31.07 -8.31 3.01
N LYS A 161 -30.47 -9.30 3.67
CA LYS A 161 -31.24 -10.40 4.28
C LYS A 161 -32.17 -9.89 5.38
N ALA A 162 -31.71 -9.01 6.26
CA ALA A 162 -32.53 -8.41 7.31
C ALA A 162 -33.70 -7.58 6.75
N ILE A 163 -33.51 -6.88 5.62
CA ILE A 163 -34.57 -6.13 4.93
C ILE A 163 -35.59 -7.09 4.30
N PHE A 164 -35.12 -8.18 3.67
CA PHE A 164 -36.01 -9.18 3.05
C PHE A 164 -36.80 -10.00 4.09
N ASP A 165 -36.19 -10.32 5.24
CA ASP A 165 -36.84 -11.10 6.30
C ASP A 165 -37.92 -10.29 7.08
N GLN A 166 -37.93 -8.95 6.96
CA GLN A 166 -38.98 -8.09 7.56
C GLN A 166 -40.29 -8.03 6.75
N GLY A 167 -40.34 -8.65 5.58
CA GLY A 167 -41.59 -8.83 4.79
C GLY A 167 -42.26 -7.52 4.32
N PRO A 168 -43.24 -7.59 3.42
CA PRO A 168 -43.89 -6.40 2.83
C PRO A 168 -44.91 -5.65 3.74
N ASN A 169 -44.87 -5.83 5.06
CA ASN A 169 -45.91 -5.29 5.98
C ASN A 169 -45.53 -3.97 6.68
N CYS A 170 -44.58 -3.20 6.15
CA CYS A 170 -44.22 -1.90 6.74
C CYS A 170 -44.84 -0.67 6.04
N PHE A 171 -45.82 -0.87 5.14
CA PHE A 171 -46.56 0.23 4.49
C PHE A 171 -48.05 -0.07 4.49
N GLU A 172 -48.71 -0.12 5.65
CA GLU A 172 -50.12 0.17 5.87
C GLU A 172 -50.25 1.32 6.85
#